data_8b0fb2c450f97c8e1e814276af04fdc8
#
_entry.id   8b0fb2c450f97c8e1e814276af04fdc8
#
_cell.length_a   1.000
_cell.length_b   1.000
_cell.length_c   1.000
_cell.angle_alpha   90.00
_cell.angle_beta   90.00
_cell.angle_gamma   90.00
#
_symmetry.space_group_name_H-M   'P 1'
#
loop_
_entity.id
_entity.type
_entity.pdbx_description
1 polymer ?
#
loop_
_entity_poly.entity_id
_entity_poly.type
_entity_poly.pdbx_seq_one_letter_code
_entity_poly.pdbx_strand_id
1 'polypeptide(L)'
;MPTYRGGRHEHGQNFLTDHTIIDQIVDLVAASTGPIIEIGPGRGALTFPLQQLARPLTAIEIDARNASWLQKRSNGNTTVIHDDFLQWHMPTTEHTVVGNVPFHLTTAILRRVLHAADWTHAVLLVQWEVARRRAGIGGATMMTAQWWPWVDFRLETRVPATAFTPRPNVDGGLLVMSRRPEPLVCANDQSTYRRFVHTVFTGKGHGLAAIVNRLIPPGRRQRRKLWLADEGIHPRALPKDLTAQQWAKLFRTALEHGWSAGPARK
;
A
#
# COMPACT_ATOMS: atom_id res chain seq x y z
N MET A 1 -10.73 21.48 -18.27
CA MET A 1 -10.96 20.92 -16.92
C MET A 1 -12.43 20.57 -16.80
N PRO A 2 -12.84 19.31 -16.69
CA PRO A 2 -14.25 18.99 -16.48
C PRO A 2 -14.63 19.32 -15.03
N THR A 3 -15.54 20.26 -14.85
CA THR A 3 -16.18 20.57 -13.59
C THR A 3 -17.16 19.46 -13.23
N TYR A 4 -16.82 18.68 -12.23
CA TYR A 4 -17.68 17.64 -11.69
C TYR A 4 -18.86 18.28 -10.93
N ARG A 5 -20.10 18.07 -11.40
CA ARG A 5 -21.34 18.52 -10.72
C ARG A 5 -21.90 17.36 -9.90
N GLY A 6 -21.92 17.54 -8.57
CA GLY A 6 -22.28 16.55 -7.58
C GLY A 6 -23.73 16.06 -7.57
N GLY A 7 -23.95 14.74 -7.59
CA GLY A 7 -25.21 14.03 -7.31
C GLY A 7 -25.13 13.22 -6.00
N ARG A 8 -26.25 12.82 -5.44
CA ARG A 8 -26.38 12.22 -4.08
C ARG A 8 -25.64 10.88 -3.84
N HIS A 9 -24.87 10.34 -4.81
CA HIS A 9 -24.10 9.09 -4.71
C HIS A 9 -22.65 9.22 -5.22
N GLU A 10 -22.08 10.43 -5.23
CA GLU A 10 -20.88 10.76 -6.01
C GLU A 10 -19.56 10.24 -5.46
N HIS A 11 -19.50 9.85 -4.20
CA HIS A 11 -18.23 9.42 -3.60
C HIS A 11 -18.08 7.92 -3.40
N GLY A 12 -19.05 7.10 -3.86
CA GLY A 12 -18.98 5.63 -3.73
C GLY A 12 -18.72 5.19 -2.28
N GLN A 13 -19.29 5.91 -1.30
CA GLN A 13 -19.03 5.70 0.12
C GLN A 13 -19.79 4.48 0.61
N ASN A 14 -19.06 3.46 1.07
CA ASN A 14 -19.59 2.34 1.81
C ASN A 14 -19.15 2.52 3.27
N PHE A 15 -20.08 2.94 4.14
CA PHE A 15 -19.77 3.16 5.55
C PHE A 15 -19.61 1.83 6.27
N LEU A 16 -18.52 1.66 6.98
CA LEU A 16 -18.30 0.49 7.83
C LEU A 16 -19.25 0.56 9.03
N THR A 17 -20.01 -0.51 9.27
CA THR A 17 -21.02 -0.60 10.35
C THR A 17 -20.82 -1.80 11.26
N ASP A 18 -19.92 -2.71 10.90
CA ASP A 18 -19.60 -3.89 11.73
C ASP A 18 -18.61 -3.51 12.84
N HIS A 19 -19.08 -3.58 14.07
CA HIS A 19 -18.29 -3.21 15.24
C HIS A 19 -17.09 -4.14 15.47
N THR A 20 -17.19 -5.44 15.15
CA THR A 20 -16.06 -6.38 15.27
C THR A 20 -14.90 -5.97 14.37
N ILE A 21 -15.20 -5.53 13.15
CA ILE A 21 -14.17 -5.05 12.21
C ILE A 21 -13.63 -3.68 12.64
N ILE A 22 -14.48 -2.81 13.18
CA ILE A 22 -14.05 -1.52 13.74
C ILE A 22 -13.06 -1.74 14.88
N ASP A 23 -13.39 -2.60 15.83
CA ASP A 23 -12.55 -2.91 16.99
C ASP A 23 -11.22 -3.52 16.54
N GLN A 24 -11.24 -4.45 15.58
CA GLN A 24 -10.02 -5.01 15.00
C GLN A 24 -9.11 -3.95 14.34
N ILE A 25 -9.69 -2.97 13.64
CA ILE A 25 -8.92 -1.85 13.07
C ILE A 25 -8.29 -1.00 14.17
N VAL A 26 -9.05 -0.70 15.23
CA VAL A 26 -8.58 0.09 16.37
C VAL A 26 -7.44 -0.62 17.09
N ASP A 27 -7.55 -1.93 17.34
CA ASP A 27 -6.51 -2.75 17.96
C ASP A 27 -5.20 -2.74 17.13
N LEU A 28 -5.32 -2.86 15.81
CA LEU A 28 -4.16 -2.78 14.91
C LEU A 28 -3.49 -1.40 14.95
N VAL A 29 -4.27 -0.32 15.06
CA VAL A 29 -3.74 1.04 15.23
C VAL A 29 -3.15 1.22 16.63
N ALA A 30 -3.75 0.64 17.68
CA ALA A 30 -3.24 0.68 19.05
C ALA A 30 -1.85 0.03 19.19
N ALA A 31 -1.57 -1.00 18.38
CA ALA A 31 -0.25 -1.65 18.34
C ALA A 31 0.86 -0.78 17.72
N SER A 32 0.53 0.38 17.17
CA SER A 32 1.47 1.38 16.63
C SER A 32 1.61 2.58 17.60
N THR A 33 2.52 3.50 17.29
CA THR A 33 2.79 4.71 18.09
C THR A 33 2.63 5.99 17.28
N GLY A 34 2.71 7.15 17.97
CA GLY A 34 2.68 8.47 17.34
C GLY A 34 1.28 8.94 16.92
N PRO A 35 1.16 10.09 16.24
CA PRO A 35 -0.09 10.65 15.74
C PRO A 35 -0.79 9.71 14.74
N ILE A 36 -2.10 9.85 14.61
CA ILE A 36 -2.94 9.07 13.69
C ILE A 36 -3.46 10.00 12.59
N ILE A 37 -3.38 9.55 11.33
CA ILE A 37 -3.99 10.20 10.18
C ILE A 37 -5.11 9.29 9.67
N GLU A 38 -6.35 9.75 9.74
CA GLU A 38 -7.51 9.03 9.21
C GLU A 38 -7.90 9.56 7.84
N ILE A 39 -8.04 8.66 6.88
CA ILE A 39 -8.44 8.96 5.50
C ILE A 39 -9.93 8.71 5.34
N GLY A 40 -10.70 9.75 4.99
CA GLY A 40 -12.12 9.64 4.73
C GLY A 40 -12.93 9.17 5.93
N PRO A 41 -12.93 9.91 7.05
CA PRO A 41 -13.62 9.53 8.28
C PRO A 41 -15.14 9.38 8.10
N GLY A 42 -15.72 10.04 7.10
CA GLY A 42 -17.14 10.02 6.83
C GLY A 42 -17.95 10.49 8.06
N ARG A 43 -18.74 9.58 8.63
CA ARG A 43 -19.51 9.82 9.84
C ARG A 43 -18.84 9.32 11.13
N GLY A 44 -17.52 9.12 11.11
CA GLY A 44 -16.73 8.85 12.30
C GLY A 44 -16.75 7.41 12.80
N ALA A 45 -17.08 6.44 11.94
CA ALA A 45 -17.11 5.03 12.33
C ALA A 45 -15.79 4.54 12.93
N LEU A 46 -14.66 5.02 12.43
CA LEU A 46 -13.33 4.78 12.99
C LEU A 46 -12.89 5.93 13.90
N THR A 47 -13.22 7.19 13.57
CA THR A 47 -12.77 8.36 14.31
C THR A 47 -13.09 8.27 15.80
N PHE A 48 -14.36 7.98 16.16
CA PHE A 48 -14.78 7.95 17.56
C PHE A 48 -14.10 6.84 18.38
N PRO A 49 -13.99 5.60 17.92
CA PRO A 49 -13.20 4.58 18.61
C PRO A 49 -11.70 4.92 18.67
N LEU A 50 -11.10 5.49 17.61
CA LEU A 50 -9.70 5.90 17.58
C LEU A 50 -9.39 7.01 18.61
N GLN A 51 -10.33 7.86 18.94
CA GLN A 51 -10.19 8.91 19.96
C GLN A 51 -9.91 8.32 21.35
N GLN A 52 -10.35 7.07 21.62
CA GLN A 52 -10.11 6.39 22.89
C GLN A 52 -8.63 6.03 23.09
N LEU A 53 -7.83 6.03 22.01
CA LEU A 53 -6.38 5.80 22.11
C LEU A 53 -5.63 7.01 22.68
N ALA A 54 -6.31 8.14 22.92
CA ALA A 54 -5.76 9.38 23.50
C ALA A 54 -4.52 9.93 22.76
N ARG A 55 -4.42 9.64 21.45
CA ARG A 55 -3.34 10.10 20.56
C ARG A 55 -3.85 11.28 19.71
N PRO A 56 -2.97 12.21 19.25
CA PRO A 56 -3.35 13.20 18.26
C PRO A 56 -3.93 12.51 17.01
N LEU A 57 -5.14 12.88 16.63
CA LEU A 57 -5.85 12.32 15.48
C LEU A 57 -6.14 13.43 14.47
N THR A 58 -5.67 13.29 13.24
CA THR A 58 -6.02 14.19 12.13
C THR A 58 -6.88 13.43 11.13
N ALA A 59 -8.11 13.86 10.95
CA ALA A 59 -9.09 13.23 10.06
C ALA A 59 -9.29 14.08 8.80
N ILE A 60 -8.99 13.54 7.62
CA ILE A 60 -9.06 14.25 6.33
C ILE A 60 -10.34 13.83 5.60
N GLU A 61 -11.27 14.76 5.43
CA GLU A 61 -12.58 14.50 4.82
C GLU A 61 -12.84 15.44 3.64
N ILE A 62 -13.19 14.85 2.51
CA ILE A 62 -13.46 15.61 1.27
C ILE A 62 -14.87 16.20 1.22
N ASP A 63 -15.83 15.59 1.94
CA ASP A 63 -17.21 16.11 2.03
C ASP A 63 -17.31 17.15 3.15
N ALA A 64 -17.61 18.39 2.77
CA ALA A 64 -17.71 19.51 3.71
C ALA A 64 -18.78 19.31 4.80
N ARG A 65 -19.88 18.57 4.50
CA ARG A 65 -20.97 18.32 5.45
C ARG A 65 -20.51 17.31 6.51
N ASN A 66 -19.85 16.22 6.07
CA ASN A 66 -19.27 15.23 6.97
C ASN A 66 -18.16 15.86 7.82
N ALA A 67 -17.26 16.63 7.24
CA ALA A 67 -16.19 17.34 7.96
C ALA A 67 -16.77 18.27 9.05
N SER A 68 -17.73 19.13 8.70
CA SER A 68 -18.39 20.03 9.67
C SER A 68 -19.17 19.27 10.75
N TRP A 69 -19.83 18.18 10.39
CA TRP A 69 -20.56 17.34 11.33
C TRP A 69 -19.62 16.65 12.32
N LEU A 70 -18.51 16.10 11.83
CA LEU A 70 -17.51 15.42 12.62
C LEU A 70 -16.77 16.39 13.56
N GLN A 71 -16.36 17.55 13.06
CA GLN A 71 -15.69 18.59 13.84
C GLN A 71 -16.48 18.98 15.10
N LYS A 72 -17.80 19.08 15.00
CA LYS A 72 -18.68 19.44 16.13
C LYS A 72 -18.80 18.35 17.19
N ARG A 73 -18.41 17.11 16.90
CA ARG A 73 -18.58 15.93 17.76
C ARG A 73 -17.27 15.31 18.21
N SER A 74 -16.18 15.73 17.61
CA SER A 74 -14.84 15.26 17.95
C SER A 74 -14.34 15.87 19.26
N ASN A 75 -13.50 15.14 19.97
CA ASN A 75 -12.85 15.60 21.19
C ASN A 75 -11.65 16.54 20.87
N GLY A 76 -11.05 17.13 21.91
CA GLY A 76 -9.95 18.09 21.79
C GLY A 76 -8.65 17.53 21.17
N ASN A 77 -8.47 16.21 21.12
CA ASN A 77 -7.30 15.58 20.51
C ASN A 77 -7.46 15.30 19.00
N THR A 78 -8.64 15.65 18.45
CA THR A 78 -8.95 15.37 17.05
C THR A 78 -9.07 16.67 16.25
N THR A 79 -8.29 16.75 15.18
CA THR A 79 -8.37 17.81 14.18
C THR A 79 -9.04 17.27 12.93
N VAL A 80 -10.16 17.85 12.52
CA VAL A 80 -10.83 17.51 11.26
C VAL A 80 -10.44 18.52 10.20
N ILE A 81 -9.94 18.05 9.06
CA ILE A 81 -9.53 18.89 7.93
C ILE A 81 -10.45 18.58 6.75
N HIS A 82 -11.12 19.63 6.24
CA HIS A 82 -11.86 19.52 4.99
C HIS A 82 -10.90 19.68 3.81
N ASP A 83 -10.45 18.55 3.24
CA ASP A 83 -9.51 18.54 2.11
C ASP A 83 -9.58 17.22 1.35
N ASP A 84 -9.01 17.18 0.14
CA ASP A 84 -8.74 15.94 -0.59
C ASP A 84 -7.42 15.32 -0.11
N PHE A 85 -7.50 14.13 0.50
CA PHE A 85 -6.30 13.40 0.95
C PHE A 85 -5.26 13.23 -0.16
N LEU A 86 -5.66 13.10 -1.41
CA LEU A 86 -4.72 12.98 -2.53
C LEU A 86 -3.92 14.27 -2.80
N GLN A 87 -4.40 15.41 -2.36
CA GLN A 87 -3.75 16.72 -2.48
C GLN A 87 -3.15 17.18 -1.15
N TRP A 88 -3.69 16.74 -0.02
CA TRP A 88 -3.27 17.17 1.32
C TRP A 88 -1.80 16.81 1.59
N HIS A 89 -1.05 17.71 2.22
CA HIS A 89 0.35 17.50 2.56
C HIS A 89 0.49 16.64 3.82
N MET A 90 1.00 15.43 3.65
CA MET A 90 1.25 14.54 4.78
C MET A 90 2.34 15.11 5.70
N PRO A 91 2.24 14.88 7.03
CA PRO A 91 3.25 15.35 7.98
C PRO A 91 4.63 14.75 7.70
N THR A 92 5.66 15.50 8.14
CA THR A 92 7.08 15.07 8.10
C THR A 92 7.55 14.48 9.44
N THR A 93 6.61 14.06 10.28
CA THR A 93 6.86 13.36 11.55
C THR A 93 6.29 11.96 11.48
N GLU A 94 6.84 11.02 12.24
CA GLU A 94 6.35 9.65 12.30
C GLU A 94 4.87 9.60 12.69
N HIS A 95 4.08 8.86 11.92
CA HIS A 95 2.63 8.76 12.11
C HIS A 95 2.08 7.42 11.60
N THR A 96 0.88 7.10 12.06
CA THR A 96 0.09 5.96 11.59
C THR A 96 -1.02 6.44 10.67
N VAL A 97 -1.23 5.75 9.54
CA VAL A 97 -2.31 6.02 8.61
C VAL A 97 -3.41 4.98 8.77
N VAL A 98 -4.67 5.40 8.80
CA VAL A 98 -5.81 4.49 8.88
C VAL A 98 -6.94 4.97 7.97
N GLY A 99 -7.78 4.05 7.46
CA GLY A 99 -8.97 4.48 6.73
C GLY A 99 -9.75 3.34 6.08
N ASN A 100 -11.07 3.57 6.00
CA ASN A 100 -11.97 2.81 5.14
C ASN A 100 -11.99 3.50 3.76
N VAL A 101 -11.10 3.03 2.88
CA VAL A 101 -10.77 3.74 1.63
C VAL A 101 -11.83 3.49 0.54
N PRO A 102 -12.33 4.53 -0.14
CA PRO A 102 -13.20 4.34 -1.29
C PRO A 102 -12.56 3.43 -2.33
N PHE A 103 -13.26 2.35 -2.72
CA PHE A 103 -12.67 1.27 -3.53
C PHE A 103 -12.10 1.75 -4.87
N HIS A 104 -12.74 2.72 -5.51
CA HIS A 104 -12.26 3.29 -6.78
C HIS A 104 -11.00 4.16 -6.62
N LEU A 105 -10.68 4.66 -5.43
CA LEU A 105 -9.49 5.47 -5.14
C LEU A 105 -8.33 4.66 -4.53
N THR A 106 -8.54 3.38 -4.23
CA THR A 106 -7.56 2.53 -3.52
C THR A 106 -6.15 2.64 -4.09
N THR A 107 -6.00 2.55 -5.42
CA THR A 107 -4.66 2.61 -6.05
C THR A 107 -4.00 3.98 -5.90
N ALA A 108 -4.75 5.06 -6.02
CA ALA A 108 -4.23 6.42 -5.86
C ALA A 108 -3.79 6.66 -4.41
N ILE A 109 -4.62 6.27 -3.44
CA ILE A 109 -4.34 6.40 -2.02
C ILE A 109 -3.12 5.56 -1.61
N LEU A 110 -3.05 4.29 -2.04
CA LEU A 110 -1.87 3.44 -1.78
C LEU A 110 -0.59 4.06 -2.35
N ARG A 111 -0.63 4.61 -3.56
CA ARG A 111 0.52 5.32 -4.14
C ARG A 111 0.90 6.52 -3.28
N ARG A 112 -0.07 7.33 -2.86
CA ARG A 112 0.15 8.50 -2.02
C ARG A 112 0.85 8.12 -0.71
N VAL A 113 0.30 7.13 0.02
CA VAL A 113 0.88 6.64 1.27
C VAL A 113 2.28 6.09 1.05
N LEU A 114 2.48 5.20 0.09
CA LEU A 114 3.78 4.57 -0.18
C LEU A 114 4.89 5.58 -0.53
N HIS A 115 4.55 6.71 -1.18
CA HIS A 115 5.52 7.74 -1.54
C HIS A 115 5.75 8.78 -0.43
N ALA A 116 4.90 8.85 0.59
CA ALA A 116 5.14 9.69 1.74
C ALA A 116 6.29 9.13 2.61
N ALA A 117 7.06 10.01 3.26
CA ALA A 117 8.29 9.60 3.93
C ALA A 117 8.03 8.97 5.31
N ASP A 118 7.24 9.61 6.15
CA ASP A 118 7.34 9.45 7.60
C ASP A 118 6.18 8.65 8.24
N TRP A 119 5.36 7.96 7.45
CA TRP A 119 4.44 6.99 8.03
C TRP A 119 5.18 5.71 8.44
N THR A 120 4.84 5.14 9.59
CA THR A 120 5.43 3.90 10.10
C THR A 120 4.51 2.70 9.89
N HIS A 121 3.21 2.90 10.10
CA HIS A 121 2.16 1.89 9.95
C HIS A 121 0.99 2.44 9.14
N ALA A 122 0.33 1.59 8.37
CA ALA A 122 -0.93 1.93 7.72
C ALA A 122 -1.89 0.76 7.79
N VAL A 123 -3.12 1.01 8.23
CA VAL A 123 -4.21 0.04 8.37
C VAL A 123 -5.33 0.48 7.44
N LEU A 124 -5.46 -0.16 6.28
CA LEU A 124 -6.38 0.28 5.23
C LEU A 124 -7.38 -0.81 4.88
N LEU A 125 -8.66 -0.47 4.97
CA LEU A 125 -9.74 -1.30 4.47
C LEU A 125 -9.96 -0.98 3.00
N VAL A 126 -9.68 -1.95 2.14
CA VAL A 126 -9.69 -1.82 0.67
C VAL A 126 -10.46 -2.99 0.05
N GLN A 127 -10.64 -3.04 -1.27
CA GLN A 127 -11.22 -4.23 -1.91
C GLN A 127 -10.42 -5.50 -1.61
N TRP A 128 -11.10 -6.63 -1.38
CA TRP A 128 -10.50 -7.92 -1.08
C TRP A 128 -9.39 -8.32 -2.06
N GLU A 129 -9.67 -8.27 -3.36
CA GLU A 129 -8.68 -8.64 -4.37
C GLU A 129 -7.46 -7.71 -4.37
N VAL A 130 -7.64 -6.42 -4.05
CA VAL A 130 -6.52 -5.49 -3.92
C VAL A 130 -5.70 -5.84 -2.69
N ALA A 131 -6.31 -6.02 -1.52
CA ALA A 131 -5.62 -6.38 -0.28
C ALA A 131 -4.81 -7.67 -0.45
N ARG A 132 -5.44 -8.73 -0.98
CA ARG A 132 -4.82 -10.02 -1.23
C ARG A 132 -3.60 -9.92 -2.14
N ARG A 133 -3.73 -9.22 -3.26
CA ARG A 133 -2.62 -9.05 -4.23
C ARG A 133 -1.52 -8.12 -3.73
N ARG A 134 -1.83 -7.13 -2.88
CA ARG A 134 -0.81 -6.30 -2.23
C ARG A 134 -0.02 -7.10 -1.20
N ALA A 135 -0.65 -8.00 -0.47
CA ALA A 135 0.02 -8.94 0.43
C ALA A 135 0.77 -10.09 -0.30
N GLY A 136 0.78 -10.11 -1.64
CA GLY A 136 1.47 -11.12 -2.43
C GLY A 136 0.75 -12.46 -2.54
N ILE A 137 -0.47 -12.58 -2.01
CA ILE A 137 -1.24 -13.83 -2.02
C ILE A 137 -1.79 -14.09 -3.43
N GLY A 138 -1.39 -15.21 -4.03
CA GLY A 138 -1.72 -15.55 -5.42
C GLY A 138 -0.90 -14.77 -6.46
N GLY A 139 0.20 -14.19 -6.03
CA GLY A 139 1.15 -13.45 -6.85
C GLY A 139 1.15 -11.94 -6.60
N ALA A 140 2.34 -11.42 -6.40
CA ALA A 140 2.56 -10.00 -6.12
C ALA A 140 2.29 -9.11 -7.34
N THR A 141 1.84 -7.90 -7.09
CA THR A 141 1.78 -6.88 -8.15
C THR A 141 3.13 -6.18 -8.32
N MET A 142 3.33 -5.52 -9.46
CA MET A 142 4.51 -4.69 -9.67
C MET A 142 4.67 -3.63 -8.56
N MET A 143 3.60 -2.98 -8.13
CA MET A 143 3.65 -2.01 -7.03
C MET A 143 4.11 -2.66 -5.73
N THR A 144 3.62 -3.84 -5.38
CA THR A 144 4.06 -4.58 -4.19
C THR A 144 5.55 -4.89 -4.28
N ALA A 145 6.00 -5.49 -5.38
CA ALA A 145 7.40 -5.81 -5.60
C ALA A 145 8.31 -4.58 -5.53
N GLN A 146 7.85 -3.42 -6.05
CA GLN A 146 8.59 -2.16 -6.01
C GLN A 146 8.80 -1.59 -4.61
N TRP A 147 7.95 -1.95 -3.64
CA TRP A 147 7.99 -1.41 -2.29
C TRP A 147 8.41 -2.43 -1.22
N TRP A 148 8.35 -3.72 -1.54
CA TRP A 148 8.65 -4.82 -0.61
C TRP A 148 9.97 -4.71 0.16
N PRO A 149 11.07 -4.18 -0.40
CA PRO A 149 12.29 -4.04 0.39
C PRO A 149 12.16 -3.12 1.59
N TRP A 150 11.25 -2.15 1.56
CA TRP A 150 11.07 -1.12 2.60
C TRP A 150 9.76 -1.25 3.37
N VAL A 151 8.81 -1.99 2.83
CA VAL A 151 7.45 -2.10 3.39
C VAL A 151 7.05 -3.55 3.45
N ASP A 152 6.58 -3.98 4.60
CA ASP A 152 5.87 -5.26 4.75
C ASP A 152 4.39 -5.06 4.49
N PHE A 153 3.78 -5.99 3.74
CA PHE A 153 2.36 -5.96 3.41
C PHE A 153 1.71 -7.23 3.96
N ARG A 154 0.77 -7.08 4.85
CA ARG A 154 0.05 -8.19 5.47
C ARG A 154 -1.45 -8.07 5.23
N LEU A 155 -2.07 -9.13 4.76
CA LEU A 155 -3.51 -9.27 4.73
C LEU A 155 -3.96 -9.79 6.09
N GLU A 156 -4.70 -8.97 6.84
CA GLU A 156 -5.17 -9.32 8.17
C GLU A 156 -6.40 -10.19 8.12
N THR A 157 -7.47 -9.71 7.47
CA THR A 157 -8.72 -10.44 7.36
C THR A 157 -9.51 -10.05 6.12
N ARG A 158 -10.44 -10.92 5.73
CA ARG A 158 -11.48 -10.63 4.75
C ARG A 158 -12.66 -9.99 5.47
N VAL A 159 -13.16 -8.88 4.94
CA VAL A 159 -14.30 -8.14 5.47
C VAL A 159 -15.50 -8.34 4.55
N PRO A 160 -16.56 -9.02 4.99
CA PRO A 160 -17.69 -9.31 4.13
C PRO A 160 -18.42 -8.02 3.72
N ALA A 161 -19.01 -8.00 2.54
CA ALA A 161 -19.77 -6.86 2.04
C ALA A 161 -20.93 -6.45 2.96
N THR A 162 -21.42 -7.37 3.78
CA THR A 162 -22.45 -7.11 4.80
C THR A 162 -22.01 -6.22 5.94
N ALA A 163 -20.70 -6.04 6.13
CA ALA A 163 -20.14 -5.13 7.12
C ALA A 163 -20.31 -3.63 6.77
N PHE A 164 -20.87 -3.33 5.60
CA PHE A 164 -20.99 -1.96 5.08
C PHE A 164 -22.44 -1.56 4.77
N THR A 165 -22.70 -0.25 4.87
CA THR A 165 -23.96 0.37 4.45
C THR A 165 -23.68 1.65 3.65
N PRO A 166 -24.15 1.76 2.37
CA PRO A 166 -24.77 0.71 1.59
C PRO A 166 -23.80 -0.45 1.33
N ARG A 167 -24.35 -1.65 1.10
CA ARG A 167 -23.57 -2.85 0.84
C ARG A 167 -22.86 -2.74 -0.53
N PRO A 168 -21.52 -2.88 -0.60
CA PRO A 168 -20.80 -2.94 -1.87
C PRO A 168 -21.02 -4.26 -2.61
N ASN A 169 -20.67 -4.30 -3.89
CA ASN A 169 -20.78 -5.51 -4.72
C ASN A 169 -19.68 -6.54 -4.44
N VAL A 170 -18.63 -6.17 -3.72
CA VAL A 170 -17.47 -7.03 -3.43
C VAL A 170 -17.08 -6.88 -1.97
N ASP A 171 -16.45 -7.91 -1.42
CA ASP A 171 -15.91 -7.87 -0.07
C ASP A 171 -14.72 -6.92 0.04
N GLY A 172 -14.48 -6.45 1.25
CA GLY A 172 -13.28 -5.75 1.66
C GLY A 172 -12.17 -6.70 2.12
N GLY A 173 -10.99 -6.15 2.27
CA GLY A 173 -9.85 -6.79 2.91
C GLY A 173 -9.09 -5.78 3.74
N LEU A 174 -8.73 -6.17 4.95
CA LEU A 174 -7.96 -5.34 5.84
C LEU A 174 -6.48 -5.53 5.54
N LEU A 175 -5.87 -4.51 4.95
CA LEU A 175 -4.47 -4.46 4.56
C LEU A 175 -3.67 -3.70 5.60
N VAL A 176 -2.70 -4.36 6.21
CA VAL A 176 -1.73 -3.73 7.11
C VAL A 176 -0.41 -3.56 6.36
N MET A 177 0.14 -2.37 6.42
CA MET A 177 1.46 -2.05 5.88
C MET A 177 2.34 -1.50 7.01
N SER A 178 3.58 -1.96 7.08
CA SER A 178 4.54 -1.49 8.08
C SER A 178 5.87 -1.19 7.41
N ARG A 179 6.51 -0.09 7.78
CA ARG A 179 7.89 0.17 7.38
C ARG A 179 8.81 -0.86 8.00
N ARG A 180 9.72 -1.43 7.21
CA ARG A 180 10.74 -2.35 7.74
C ARG A 180 11.78 -1.57 8.53
N PRO A 181 12.07 -1.97 9.79
CA PRO A 181 13.18 -1.38 10.53
C PRO A 181 14.53 -1.55 9.81
N GLU A 182 14.70 -2.73 9.19
CA GLU A 182 15.86 -3.07 8.38
C GLU A 182 15.44 -3.31 6.93
N PRO A 183 15.62 -2.33 6.03
CA PRO A 183 15.30 -2.49 4.63
C PRO A 183 16.13 -3.58 3.95
N LEU A 184 15.51 -4.37 3.07
CA LEU A 184 16.19 -5.41 2.29
C LEU A 184 17.10 -4.86 1.19
N VAL A 185 16.91 -3.59 0.81
CA VAL A 185 17.71 -2.84 -0.17
C VAL A 185 17.97 -1.45 0.39
N CYS A 186 19.19 -0.94 0.20
CA CYS A 186 19.58 0.38 0.68
C CYS A 186 18.59 1.47 0.19
N ALA A 187 18.30 2.45 1.05
CA ALA A 187 17.39 3.54 0.70
C ALA A 187 17.88 4.35 -0.52
N ASN A 188 19.19 4.52 -0.67
CA ASN A 188 19.80 5.22 -1.82
C ASN A 188 19.54 4.51 -3.16
N ASP A 189 19.28 3.21 -3.13
CA ASP A 189 19.01 2.42 -4.33
C ASP A 189 17.52 2.35 -4.70
N GLN A 190 16.63 3.02 -3.96
CA GLN A 190 15.18 2.89 -4.13
C GLN A 190 14.72 3.18 -5.57
N SER A 191 15.19 4.26 -6.17
CA SER A 191 14.81 4.63 -7.54
C SER A 191 15.31 3.60 -8.56
N THR A 192 16.56 3.14 -8.39
CA THR A 192 17.22 2.13 -9.25
C THR A 192 16.52 0.78 -9.11
N TYR A 193 16.20 0.35 -7.89
CA TYR A 193 15.46 -0.88 -7.61
C TYR A 193 14.06 -0.85 -8.24
N ARG A 194 13.30 0.23 -8.08
CA ARG A 194 11.95 0.35 -8.66
C ARG A 194 11.99 0.28 -10.19
N ARG A 195 13.01 0.84 -10.83
CA ARG A 195 13.22 0.73 -12.27
C ARG A 195 13.59 -0.70 -12.66
N PHE A 196 14.40 -1.39 -11.85
CA PHE A 196 14.72 -2.80 -12.05
C PHE A 196 13.45 -3.67 -12.04
N VAL A 197 12.63 -3.54 -11.00
CA VAL A 197 11.35 -4.25 -10.89
C VAL A 197 10.45 -3.97 -12.11
N HIS A 198 10.33 -2.71 -12.52
CA HIS A 198 9.57 -2.35 -13.72
C HIS A 198 10.11 -3.07 -14.96
N THR A 199 11.43 -3.07 -15.15
CA THR A 199 12.08 -3.72 -16.30
C THR A 199 11.84 -5.23 -16.29
N VAL A 200 11.87 -5.88 -15.12
CA VAL A 200 11.59 -7.32 -14.99
C VAL A 200 10.12 -7.63 -15.25
N PHE A 201 9.18 -6.84 -14.71
CA PHE A 201 7.73 -7.07 -14.90
C PHE A 201 7.28 -6.83 -16.35
N THR A 202 7.90 -5.89 -17.05
CA THR A 202 7.59 -5.58 -18.46
C THR A 202 8.48 -6.31 -19.45
N GLY A 203 9.42 -7.11 -18.95
CA GLY A 203 10.38 -7.86 -19.74
C GLY A 203 9.72 -8.93 -20.61
N LYS A 204 10.17 -9.03 -21.88
CA LYS A 204 9.72 -10.08 -22.81
C LYS A 204 10.40 -11.40 -22.48
N GLY A 205 9.64 -12.50 -22.40
CA GLY A 205 10.19 -13.86 -22.20
C GLY A 205 9.17 -14.83 -21.59
N HIS A 206 9.41 -16.12 -21.77
CA HIS A 206 8.62 -17.18 -21.15
C HIS A 206 9.24 -17.54 -19.79
N GLY A 207 8.81 -16.86 -18.73
CA GLY A 207 9.28 -17.04 -17.36
C GLY A 207 10.46 -16.14 -16.97
N LEU A 208 10.75 -16.12 -15.68
CA LEU A 208 11.74 -15.25 -15.06
C LEU A 208 13.16 -15.49 -15.63
N ALA A 209 13.53 -16.76 -15.85
CA ALA A 209 14.84 -17.10 -16.40
C ALA A 209 15.12 -16.46 -17.76
N ALA A 210 14.11 -16.43 -18.65
CA ALA A 210 14.25 -15.78 -19.96
C ALA A 210 14.36 -14.25 -19.85
N ILE A 211 13.60 -13.65 -18.93
CA ILE A 211 13.64 -12.22 -18.68
C ILE A 211 15.01 -11.80 -18.13
N VAL A 212 15.47 -12.47 -17.06
CA VAL A 212 16.76 -12.19 -16.41
C VAL A 212 17.93 -12.40 -17.36
N ASN A 213 17.87 -13.43 -18.24
CA ASN A 213 18.89 -13.68 -19.25
C ASN A 213 19.06 -12.55 -20.26
N ARG A 214 18.06 -11.72 -20.46
CA ARG A 214 18.14 -10.54 -21.35
C ARG A 214 18.67 -9.31 -20.64
N LEU A 215 18.49 -9.23 -19.32
CA LEU A 215 18.90 -8.07 -18.50
C LEU A 215 20.39 -8.10 -18.16
N ILE A 216 21.00 -9.28 -18.10
CA ILE A 216 22.38 -9.47 -17.68
C ILE A 216 23.25 -9.82 -18.90
N PRO A 217 24.43 -9.20 -19.08
CA PRO A 217 25.31 -9.43 -20.23
C PRO A 217 25.68 -10.90 -20.46
N PRO A 218 25.93 -11.33 -21.74
CA PRO A 218 26.02 -12.74 -22.15
C PRO A 218 27.13 -13.56 -21.48
N GLY A 219 28.24 -12.95 -21.09
CA GLY A 219 29.44 -13.65 -20.58
C GLY A 219 29.29 -14.37 -19.23
N ARG A 220 28.11 -14.29 -18.58
CA ARG A 220 27.91 -14.83 -17.22
C ARG A 220 26.70 -15.76 -17.09
N ARG A 221 26.29 -16.40 -18.19
CA ARG A 221 25.07 -17.22 -18.26
C ARG A 221 25.03 -18.43 -17.31
N GLN A 222 26.17 -19.06 -17.02
CA GLN A 222 26.21 -20.25 -16.17
C GLN A 222 25.95 -19.92 -14.69
N ARG A 223 26.46 -18.83 -14.17
CA ARG A 223 26.19 -18.37 -12.80
C ARG A 223 24.72 -18.01 -12.54
N ARG A 224 23.99 -17.58 -13.57
CA ARG A 224 22.57 -17.22 -13.50
C ARG A 224 21.63 -18.42 -13.33
N LYS A 225 21.94 -19.54 -14.01
CA LYS A 225 21.18 -20.79 -13.83
C LYS A 225 21.35 -21.35 -12.41
N LEU A 226 22.59 -21.24 -11.89
CA LEU A 226 22.89 -21.65 -10.52
C LEU A 226 22.13 -20.79 -9.51
N TRP A 227 22.10 -19.46 -9.68
CA TRP A 227 21.38 -18.60 -8.76
C TRP A 227 19.87 -18.92 -8.64
N LEU A 228 19.17 -19.15 -9.76
CA LEU A 228 17.74 -19.52 -9.70
C LEU A 228 17.53 -20.85 -8.99
N ALA A 229 18.42 -21.80 -9.18
CA ALA A 229 18.37 -23.11 -8.52
C ALA A 229 18.68 -23.00 -7.02
N ASP A 230 19.71 -22.22 -6.65
CA ASP A 230 20.11 -21.99 -5.26
C ASP A 230 19.00 -21.31 -4.44
N GLU A 231 18.19 -20.45 -5.09
CA GLU A 231 17.03 -19.80 -4.48
C GLU A 231 15.74 -20.65 -4.55
N GLY A 232 15.80 -21.86 -5.05
CA GLY A 232 14.63 -22.70 -5.25
C GLY A 232 13.60 -22.12 -6.22
N ILE A 233 14.02 -21.21 -7.11
CA ILE A 233 13.12 -20.54 -8.05
C ILE A 233 12.97 -21.42 -9.29
N HIS A 234 11.74 -21.85 -9.56
CA HIS A 234 11.45 -22.60 -10.77
C HIS A 234 11.79 -21.78 -12.02
N PRO A 235 12.47 -22.33 -13.06
CA PRO A 235 12.86 -21.56 -14.26
C PRO A 235 11.70 -20.89 -15.01
N ARG A 236 10.49 -21.44 -14.89
CA ARG A 236 9.26 -20.89 -15.47
C ARG A 236 8.48 -19.98 -14.52
N ALA A 237 8.98 -19.74 -13.29
CA ALA A 237 8.35 -18.79 -12.37
C ALA A 237 8.18 -17.42 -13.05
N LEU A 238 7.14 -16.73 -12.69
CA LEU A 238 6.86 -15.37 -13.18
C LEU A 238 7.38 -14.34 -12.16
N PRO A 239 7.62 -13.10 -12.56
CA PRO A 239 8.00 -12.03 -11.62
C PRO A 239 7.09 -11.91 -10.40
N LYS A 240 5.79 -12.17 -10.58
CA LYS A 240 4.79 -12.13 -9.50
C LYS A 240 4.97 -13.20 -8.42
N ASP A 241 5.71 -14.27 -8.72
CA ASP A 241 5.85 -15.44 -7.83
C ASP A 241 7.04 -15.29 -6.85
N LEU A 242 7.91 -14.27 -7.04
CA LEU A 242 9.04 -14.01 -6.16
C LEU A 242 8.60 -13.39 -4.83
N THR A 243 9.30 -13.77 -3.75
CA THR A 243 9.20 -13.13 -2.44
C THR A 243 9.99 -11.81 -2.38
N ALA A 244 9.80 -11.03 -1.31
CA ALA A 244 10.56 -9.80 -1.07
C ALA A 244 12.08 -10.04 -1.04
N GLN A 245 12.51 -11.10 -0.34
CA GLN A 245 13.91 -11.51 -0.22
C GLN A 245 14.50 -11.90 -1.58
N GLN A 246 13.75 -12.69 -2.35
CA GLN A 246 14.17 -13.11 -3.69
C GLN A 246 14.30 -11.91 -4.64
N TRP A 247 13.40 -10.93 -4.55
CA TRP A 247 13.50 -9.68 -5.30
C TRP A 247 14.75 -8.86 -4.93
N ALA A 248 15.02 -8.68 -3.63
CA ALA A 248 16.20 -7.95 -3.15
C ALA A 248 17.49 -8.65 -3.60
N LYS A 249 17.55 -9.99 -3.53
CA LYS A 249 18.71 -10.75 -3.95
C LYS A 249 18.88 -10.71 -5.47
N LEU A 250 17.80 -10.84 -6.25
CA LEU A 250 17.84 -10.72 -7.70
C LEU A 250 18.39 -9.36 -8.14
N PHE A 251 17.99 -8.29 -7.47
CA PHE A 251 18.50 -6.95 -7.74
C PHE A 251 20.01 -6.83 -7.48
N ARG A 252 20.49 -7.30 -6.31
CA ARG A 252 21.92 -7.30 -6.00
C ARG A 252 22.73 -8.09 -7.02
N THR A 253 22.29 -9.31 -7.32
CA THR A 253 22.92 -10.15 -8.35
C THR A 253 22.95 -9.47 -9.71
N ALA A 254 21.88 -8.75 -10.09
CA ALA A 254 21.86 -8.03 -11.35
C ALA A 254 22.89 -6.89 -11.40
N LEU A 255 23.03 -6.11 -10.31
CA LEU A 255 24.05 -5.07 -10.19
C LEU A 255 25.48 -5.63 -10.27
N GLU A 256 25.79 -6.69 -9.52
CA GLU A 256 27.08 -7.38 -9.54
C GLU A 256 27.45 -7.89 -10.95
N HIS A 257 26.43 -8.16 -11.77
CA HIS A 257 26.60 -8.64 -13.15
C HIS A 257 26.52 -7.54 -14.20
N GLY A 258 26.57 -6.26 -13.76
CA GLY A 258 26.67 -5.11 -14.64
C GLY A 258 25.34 -4.61 -15.21
N TRP A 259 24.19 -5.02 -14.62
CA TRP A 259 22.95 -4.35 -14.92
C TRP A 259 22.99 -2.90 -14.40
N SER A 260 22.64 -1.97 -15.25
CA SER A 260 22.46 -0.57 -14.85
C SER A 260 21.10 -0.08 -15.34
N ALA A 261 20.47 0.77 -14.54
CA ALA A 261 19.31 1.48 -14.99
C ALA A 261 19.77 2.48 -16.06
N GLY A 262 19.46 2.26 -17.33
CA GLY A 262 19.71 3.24 -18.40
C GLY A 262 19.14 4.63 -18.03
N PRO A 263 19.49 5.71 -18.75
CA PRO A 263 19.00 7.07 -18.46
C PRO A 263 17.48 7.05 -18.32
N ALA A 264 16.96 7.83 -17.35
CA ALA A 264 15.51 7.97 -17.21
C ALA A 264 14.94 8.51 -18.53
N ARG A 265 14.04 7.77 -19.18
CA ARG A 265 13.24 8.36 -20.25
C ARG A 265 12.40 9.47 -19.63
N LYS A 266 12.66 10.70 -20.10
CA LYS A 266 11.86 11.89 -19.75
C LYS A 266 10.42 11.73 -20.18
#